data_0d44ccb07bbe509f765fd34d30c90b7b
#
_entry.id   0d44ccb07bbe509f765fd34d30c90b7b
#
_cell.length_a   1.000
_cell.length_b   1.000
_cell.length_c   1.000
_cell.angle_alpha   90.00
_cell.angle_beta   90.00
_cell.angle_gamma   90.00
#
_symmetry.space_group_name_H-M   'P 1'
#
loop_
_entity.id
_entity.type
_entity.pdbx_description
1 polymer ?
#
loop_
_entity_poly.entity_id
_entity_poly.type
_entity_poly.pdbx_seq_one_letter_code
_entity_poly.pdbx_strand_id
1 'polypeptide(L)'
;MLLTFDDAVNDLNKQFYEDLFEDRYNPNGCPMKATFYVSHEWTDYAQVQDLYADGHEMASHTVTHSFGTNFNEETWANEVVGEAEMLVRFGGINPADIKGMRAPFLAVGGDRMFNMLSR
;
A
#
# COMPACT_ATOMS: atom_id res chain seq x y z
N MET A 1 -16.62 0.60 -9.01
CA MET A 1 -15.58 1.66 -9.04
C MET A 1 -14.35 1.19 -8.29
N LEU A 2 -13.17 1.43 -8.83
CA LEU A 2 -11.90 1.11 -8.17
C LEU A 2 -11.37 2.35 -7.47
N LEU A 3 -11.20 2.26 -6.14
CA LEU A 3 -10.65 3.34 -5.33
C LEU A 3 -9.27 2.94 -4.82
N THR A 4 -8.30 3.82 -4.98
CA THR A 4 -6.94 3.61 -4.49
C THR A 4 -6.44 4.85 -3.75
N PHE A 5 -5.62 4.64 -2.73
CA PHE A 5 -4.99 5.70 -1.95
C PHE A 5 -3.51 5.37 -1.77
N ASP A 6 -2.67 6.39 -1.83
CA ASP A 6 -1.23 6.24 -1.74
C ASP A 6 -0.68 6.87 -0.45
N ASP A 7 0.57 6.56 -0.14
CA ASP A 7 1.40 7.16 0.89
C ASP A 7 1.08 6.68 2.32
N ALA A 8 1.33 7.52 3.31
CA ALA A 8 1.23 7.14 4.71
C ALA A 8 -0.22 7.05 5.19
N VAL A 9 -0.47 6.10 6.08
CA VAL A 9 -1.73 6.01 6.85
C VAL A 9 -1.43 6.48 8.27
N ASN A 10 -2.05 7.56 8.71
CA ASN A 10 -1.79 8.13 10.02
C ASN A 10 -2.99 8.97 10.52
N ASP A 11 -2.82 9.65 11.67
CA ASP A 11 -3.88 10.45 12.28
C ASP A 11 -4.38 11.59 11.39
N LEU A 12 -3.55 12.10 10.48
CA LEU A 12 -3.94 13.21 9.61
C LEU A 12 -5.01 12.82 8.59
N ASN A 13 -5.03 11.56 8.16
CA ASN A 13 -5.97 11.10 7.13
C ASN A 13 -6.96 10.03 7.61
N LYS A 14 -6.81 9.53 8.83
CA LYS A 14 -7.68 8.48 9.37
C LYS A 14 -9.16 8.86 9.30
N GLN A 15 -9.50 10.07 9.70
CA GLN A 15 -10.88 10.54 9.73
C GLN A 15 -11.50 10.56 8.33
N PHE A 16 -10.72 10.92 7.31
CA PHE A 16 -11.21 10.92 5.94
C PHE A 16 -11.60 9.52 5.48
N TYR A 17 -10.82 8.51 5.85
CA TYR A 17 -11.13 7.12 5.49
C TYR A 17 -12.35 6.62 6.26
N GLU A 18 -12.47 6.93 7.54
CA GLU A 18 -13.63 6.57 8.33
C GLU A 18 -14.91 7.17 7.74
N ASP A 19 -14.88 8.45 7.41
CA ASP A 19 -16.03 9.15 6.83
C ASP A 19 -16.37 8.61 5.44
N LEU A 20 -15.36 8.28 4.63
CA LEU A 20 -15.57 7.80 3.26
C LEU A 20 -16.23 6.43 3.23
N PHE A 21 -15.86 5.52 4.13
CA PHE A 21 -16.30 4.13 4.08
C PHE A 21 -17.43 3.79 5.05
N GLU A 22 -17.74 4.67 5.99
CA GLU A 22 -18.81 4.43 6.95
C GLU A 22 -20.18 4.40 6.23
N ASP A 23 -20.92 3.32 6.41
CA ASP A 23 -22.27 3.13 5.89
C ASP A 23 -22.40 3.34 4.37
N ARG A 24 -21.32 3.15 3.60
CA ARG A 24 -21.37 3.23 2.14
C ARG A 24 -21.26 1.85 1.52
N TYR A 25 -22.14 1.59 0.56
CA TYR A 25 -22.25 0.28 -0.07
C TYR A 25 -22.30 0.40 -1.58
N ASN A 26 -21.81 -0.65 -2.24
CA ASN A 26 -21.96 -0.80 -3.69
C ASN A 26 -23.44 -1.12 -4.04
N PRO A 27 -23.87 -0.96 -5.30
CA PRO A 27 -25.24 -1.28 -5.70
C PRO A 27 -25.68 -2.71 -5.39
N ASN A 28 -24.74 -3.66 -5.25
CA ASN A 28 -25.04 -5.05 -4.91
C ASN A 28 -25.18 -5.30 -3.39
N GLY A 29 -25.11 -4.23 -2.56
CA GLY A 29 -25.22 -4.34 -1.12
C GLY A 29 -23.92 -4.60 -0.36
N CYS A 30 -22.82 -4.84 -1.05
CA CYS A 30 -21.52 -5.05 -0.40
C CYS A 30 -20.91 -3.72 0.08
N PRO A 31 -20.24 -3.68 1.24
CA PRO A 31 -19.53 -2.48 1.69
C PRO A 31 -18.49 -2.03 0.66
N MET A 32 -18.35 -0.72 0.49
CA MET A 32 -17.30 -0.18 -0.40
C MET A 32 -15.93 -0.42 0.20
N LYS A 33 -15.00 -0.92 -0.62
CA LYS A 33 -13.62 -1.19 -0.24
C LYS A 33 -12.65 -0.51 -1.19
N ALA A 34 -11.41 -0.33 -0.72
CA ALA A 34 -10.35 0.31 -1.49
C ALA A 34 -9.04 -0.45 -1.36
N THR A 35 -8.06 -0.08 -2.19
CA THR A 35 -6.68 -0.54 -2.07
C THR A 35 -5.83 0.61 -1.56
N PHE A 36 -5.04 0.35 -0.53
CA PHE A 36 -4.10 1.30 0.06
C PHE A 36 -2.68 0.88 -0.29
N TYR A 37 -1.99 1.74 -1.05
CA TYR A 37 -0.56 1.58 -1.37
C TYR A 37 0.23 2.33 -0.29
N VAL A 38 0.80 1.60 0.66
CA VAL A 38 1.35 2.16 1.90
C VAL A 38 2.86 2.32 1.79
N SER A 39 3.37 3.51 2.12
CA SER A 39 4.79 3.77 2.33
C SER A 39 5.10 3.84 3.82
N HIS A 40 6.37 3.56 4.20
CA HIS A 40 6.73 3.44 5.61
C HIS A 40 6.75 4.76 6.35
N GLU A 41 7.37 5.79 5.78
CA GLU A 41 7.57 7.06 6.48
C GLU A 41 6.24 7.68 6.87
N TRP A 42 6.09 8.07 8.13
CA TRP A 42 4.90 8.71 8.72
C TRP A 42 3.68 7.78 8.85
N THR A 43 3.81 6.48 8.59
CA THR A 43 2.69 5.53 8.70
C THR A 43 2.54 5.00 10.13
N ASP A 44 1.31 4.97 10.62
CA ASP A 44 0.92 4.28 11.84
C ASP A 44 0.38 2.89 11.47
N TYR A 45 1.16 1.85 11.76
CA TYR A 45 0.80 0.48 11.36
C TYR A 45 -0.40 -0.08 12.14
N ALA A 46 -0.73 0.46 13.30
CA ALA A 46 -1.96 0.08 13.98
C ALA A 46 -3.19 0.50 13.17
N GLN A 47 -3.15 1.68 12.57
CA GLN A 47 -4.21 2.15 11.68
C GLN A 47 -4.25 1.36 10.36
N VAL A 48 -3.10 0.95 9.83
CA VAL A 48 -3.02 0.02 8.69
C VAL A 48 -3.72 -1.29 9.03
N GLN A 49 -3.47 -1.84 10.22
CA GLN A 49 -4.11 -3.06 10.67
C GLN A 49 -5.62 -2.90 10.77
N ASP A 50 -6.11 -1.77 11.26
CA ASP A 50 -7.54 -1.48 11.35
C ASP A 50 -8.19 -1.46 9.96
N LEU A 51 -7.57 -0.81 8.99
CA LEU A 51 -8.06 -0.78 7.61
C LEU A 51 -8.05 -2.17 6.98
N TYR A 52 -7.01 -2.94 7.22
CA TYR A 52 -6.92 -4.32 6.75
C TYR A 52 -8.02 -5.19 7.36
N ALA A 53 -8.26 -5.07 8.67
CA ALA A 53 -9.32 -5.80 9.36
C ALA A 53 -10.71 -5.45 8.83
N ASP A 54 -10.89 -4.21 8.37
CA ASP A 54 -12.13 -3.76 7.74
C ASP A 54 -12.32 -4.28 6.31
N GLY A 55 -11.35 -5.02 5.78
CA GLY A 55 -11.44 -5.66 4.47
C GLY A 55 -10.82 -4.92 3.32
N HIS A 56 -10.09 -3.82 3.57
CA HIS A 56 -9.37 -3.12 2.51
C HIS A 56 -8.10 -3.88 2.11
N GLU A 57 -7.70 -3.76 0.85
CA GLU A 57 -6.46 -4.34 0.36
C GLU A 57 -5.28 -3.43 0.70
N MET A 58 -4.19 -4.03 1.17
CA MET A 58 -2.93 -3.33 1.45
C MET A 58 -1.87 -3.76 0.44
N ALA A 59 -1.13 -2.80 -0.08
CA ALA A 59 -0.08 -3.03 -1.05
C ALA A 59 1.12 -2.11 -0.77
N SER A 60 2.26 -2.40 -1.39
CA SER A 60 3.50 -1.66 -1.17
C SER A 60 3.58 -0.39 -2.00
N HIS A 61 3.98 0.72 -1.37
CA HIS A 61 4.32 1.98 -2.05
C HIS A 61 5.76 2.40 -1.71
N THR A 62 6.62 1.44 -1.48
CA THR A 62 8.03 1.52 -1.08
C THR A 62 8.25 1.99 0.36
N VAL A 63 9.49 1.84 0.84
CA VAL A 63 9.87 2.26 2.21
C VAL A 63 10.04 3.77 2.29
N THR A 64 10.86 4.35 1.42
CA THR A 64 11.27 5.75 1.54
C THR A 64 10.44 6.72 0.71
N HIS A 65 9.54 6.23 -0.14
CA HIS A 65 8.78 7.04 -1.10
C HIS A 65 9.69 7.90 -1.97
N SER A 66 10.77 7.32 -2.46
CA SER A 66 11.77 8.01 -3.28
C SER A 66 11.50 7.86 -4.77
N PHE A 67 12.02 8.81 -5.57
CA PHE A 67 11.89 8.76 -7.02
C PHE A 67 12.85 7.69 -7.58
N GLY A 68 12.30 6.56 -8.02
CA GLY A 68 13.06 5.34 -8.29
C GLY A 68 13.60 5.15 -9.70
N THR A 69 13.59 6.17 -10.56
CA THR A 69 13.97 6.03 -11.97
C THR A 69 15.38 5.44 -12.14
N ASN A 70 16.31 5.77 -11.23
CA ASN A 70 17.70 5.32 -11.30
C ASN A 70 18.01 4.14 -10.36
N PHE A 71 17.01 3.53 -9.71
CA PHE A 71 17.24 2.39 -8.84
C PHE A 71 17.68 1.18 -9.65
N ASN A 72 18.62 0.39 -9.08
CA ASN A 72 18.91 -0.94 -9.61
C ASN A 72 17.87 -1.95 -9.10
N GLU A 73 17.97 -3.18 -9.56
CA GLU A 73 17.03 -4.25 -9.19
C GLU A 73 17.00 -4.50 -7.68
N GLU A 74 18.17 -4.52 -7.04
CA GLU A 74 18.26 -4.75 -5.60
C GLU A 74 17.68 -3.61 -4.79
N THR A 75 17.91 -2.37 -5.19
CA THR A 75 17.31 -1.20 -4.54
C THR A 75 15.79 -1.21 -4.68
N TRP A 76 15.26 -1.57 -5.84
CA TRP A 76 13.83 -1.77 -6.01
C TRP A 76 13.30 -2.86 -5.08
N ALA A 77 14.02 -3.97 -4.94
CA ALA A 77 13.62 -5.05 -4.05
C ALA A 77 13.59 -4.57 -2.59
N ASN A 78 14.63 -3.86 -2.14
CA ASN A 78 14.68 -3.33 -0.77
C ASN A 78 13.53 -2.36 -0.48
N GLU A 79 13.16 -1.55 -1.45
CA GLU A 79 12.08 -0.57 -1.29
C GLU A 79 10.70 -1.23 -1.32
N VAL A 80 10.43 -2.08 -2.28
CA VAL A 80 9.10 -2.66 -2.49
C VAL A 80 8.86 -3.85 -1.55
N VAL A 81 9.77 -4.81 -1.54
CA VAL A 81 9.65 -5.99 -0.67
C VAL A 81 9.85 -5.61 0.78
N GLY A 82 10.74 -4.66 1.04
CA GLY A 82 10.96 -4.14 2.40
C GLY A 82 9.68 -3.60 3.02
N GLU A 83 8.92 -2.80 2.29
CA GLU A 83 7.64 -2.30 2.80
C GLU A 83 6.60 -3.42 2.94
N ALA A 84 6.57 -4.37 2.02
CA ALA A 84 5.69 -5.53 2.15
C ALA A 84 6.00 -6.32 3.43
N GLU A 85 7.27 -6.51 3.76
CA GLU A 85 7.67 -7.15 5.02
C GLU A 85 7.26 -6.35 6.24
N MET A 86 7.34 -5.02 6.19
CA MET A 86 6.90 -4.15 7.28
C MET A 86 5.39 -4.24 7.48
N LEU A 87 4.62 -4.32 6.41
CA LEU A 87 3.17 -4.52 6.50
C LEU A 87 2.84 -5.85 7.20
N VAL A 88 3.59 -6.89 6.92
CA VAL A 88 3.41 -8.19 7.60
C VAL A 88 3.77 -8.09 9.07
N ARG A 89 4.94 -7.53 9.39
CA ARG A 89 5.47 -7.52 10.76
C ARG A 89 4.76 -6.54 11.68
N PHE A 90 4.49 -5.35 11.19
CA PHE A 90 3.95 -4.27 12.02
C PHE A 90 2.44 -4.08 11.82
N GLY A 91 1.92 -4.38 10.64
CA GLY A 91 0.50 -4.29 10.35
C GLY A 91 -0.29 -5.57 10.57
N GLY A 92 0.38 -6.69 10.83
CA GLY A 92 -0.28 -7.98 11.02
C GLY A 92 -0.96 -8.53 9.78
N ILE A 93 -0.52 -8.14 8.59
CA ILE A 93 -1.15 -8.52 7.33
C ILE A 93 -0.64 -9.90 6.91
N ASN A 94 -1.55 -10.76 6.45
CA ASN A 94 -1.16 -12.05 5.88
C ASN A 94 -0.37 -11.81 4.59
N PRO A 95 0.86 -12.39 4.46
CA PRO A 95 1.69 -12.20 3.26
C PRO A 95 0.96 -12.53 1.95
N ALA A 96 0.06 -13.50 1.95
CA ALA A 96 -0.70 -13.90 0.78
C ALA A 96 -1.67 -12.82 0.30
N ASP A 97 -2.00 -11.85 1.14
CA ASP A 97 -2.92 -10.76 0.82
C ASP A 97 -2.23 -9.53 0.24
N ILE A 98 -0.88 -9.51 0.23
CA ILE A 98 -0.11 -8.42 -0.37
C ILE A 98 0.21 -8.82 -1.80
N LYS A 99 -0.51 -8.24 -2.77
CA LYS A 99 -0.47 -8.69 -4.17
C LYS A 99 0.11 -7.70 -5.15
N GLY A 100 0.43 -6.49 -4.71
CA GLY A 100 0.87 -5.48 -5.66
C GLY A 100 1.69 -4.36 -5.04
N MET A 101 2.12 -3.48 -5.93
CA MET A 101 2.86 -2.28 -5.54
C MET A 101 2.51 -1.14 -6.49
N ARG A 102 2.84 0.07 -6.06
CA ARG A 102 2.81 1.25 -6.93
C ARG A 102 4.10 2.04 -6.72
N ALA A 103 4.75 2.42 -7.82
CA ALA A 103 5.96 3.23 -7.76
C ALA A 103 5.62 4.66 -7.35
N PRO A 104 6.36 5.26 -6.39
CA PRO A 104 6.19 6.66 -6.05
C PRO A 104 6.40 7.57 -7.26
N PHE A 105 5.62 8.65 -7.32
CA PHE A 105 5.66 9.61 -8.43
C PHE A 105 5.36 9.00 -9.80
N LEU A 106 4.77 7.79 -9.85
CA LEU A 106 4.55 7.03 -11.07
C LEU A 106 5.84 6.84 -11.90
N ALA A 107 6.98 6.74 -11.20
CA ALA A 107 8.29 6.66 -11.83
C ALA A 107 8.44 5.38 -12.65
N VAL A 108 9.03 5.50 -13.83
CA VAL A 108 9.29 4.37 -14.71
C VAL A 108 10.64 3.77 -14.34
N GLY A 109 10.62 2.58 -13.74
CA GLY A 109 11.84 1.86 -13.35
C GLY A 109 12.41 0.95 -14.43
N GLY A 110 11.68 0.76 -15.52
CA GLY A 110 12.12 -0.06 -16.65
C GLY A 110 12.33 -1.53 -16.28
N ASP A 111 13.24 -2.17 -17.02
CA ASP A 111 13.52 -3.60 -16.84
C ASP A 111 14.02 -3.94 -15.44
N ARG A 112 14.75 -3.05 -14.80
CA ARG A 112 15.25 -3.28 -13.43
C ARG A 112 14.10 -3.48 -12.44
N MET A 113 13.08 -2.66 -12.54
CA MET A 113 11.89 -2.79 -11.70
C MET A 113 11.10 -4.04 -12.08
N PHE A 114 10.88 -4.29 -13.37
CA PHE A 114 10.12 -5.46 -13.82
C PHE A 114 10.83 -6.77 -13.49
N ASN A 115 12.15 -6.82 -13.62
CA ASN A 115 12.93 -8.01 -13.23
C ASN A 115 12.80 -8.29 -11.74
N MET A 116 12.82 -7.24 -10.91
CA MET A 116 12.60 -7.39 -9.48
C MET A 116 11.21 -7.95 -9.18
N LEU A 117 10.16 -7.43 -9.84
CA LEU A 117 8.79 -7.87 -9.62
C LEU A 117 8.54 -9.32 -10.06
N SER A 118 9.32 -9.80 -11.00
CA SER A 118 9.17 -11.18 -11.52
C SER A 118 9.86 -12.26 -10.68
N ARG A 119 10.58 -11.90 -9.65
CA ARG A 119 11.27 -12.84 -8.76
C ARG A 119 10.32 -13.80 -8.06
#